data_b28f880c7fb912e0b45b62b545b544f0
#
_entry.id   b28f880c7fb912e0b45b62b545b544f0
#
_cell.length_a   1.000
_cell.length_b   1.000
_cell.length_c   1.000
_cell.angle_alpha   90.00
_cell.angle_beta   90.00
_cell.angle_gamma   90.00
#
_symmetry.space_group_name_H-M   'P 1'
#
loop_
_entity.id
_entity.type
_entity.pdbx_description
1 polymer ?
#
loop_
_entity_poly.entity_id
_entity_poly.type
_entity_poly.pdbx_seq_one_letter_code
_entity_poly.pdbx_strand_id
1 'polypeptide(L)'
;MNITITTTAIELGNLAARLVALKLNEAVNRNGEARMVVSTGNSQFEMFQALVKEKLDWTKVEIFHLDEYIGLPVTHKASFRKYLYERFINLVPVKKFHSVDVEGMIADRIAGLSSGLREKPLDLGLIGIGVNGHIAFNDPPADFEIRDAYIIVKLDDKCKIQQVDEGWFATVNDVPDEAVSMSVWQIMQCRTIISVVPHLVKADAVRKTLTGKVTNRVPATMLKRHADWHLFLDKNSASEVIPL
;
A
#
# COMPACT_ATOMS: atom_id res chain seq x y z
N MET A 1 -0.91 18.11 0.76
CA MET A 1 -1.22 17.16 -0.34
C MET A 1 -0.59 17.68 -1.62
N ASN A 2 0.19 16.84 -2.30
CA ASN A 2 0.84 17.13 -3.57
C ASN A 2 0.34 16.14 -4.61
N ILE A 3 -0.17 16.62 -5.76
CA ILE A 3 -0.67 15.76 -6.85
C ILE A 3 0.27 15.91 -8.04
N THR A 4 0.74 14.77 -8.57
CA THR A 4 1.54 14.68 -9.79
C THR A 4 0.78 13.87 -10.81
N ILE A 5 0.59 14.42 -12.01
CA ILE A 5 -0.12 13.75 -13.10
C ILE A 5 0.85 13.57 -14.26
N THR A 6 0.96 12.35 -14.76
CA THR A 6 1.84 11.98 -15.87
C THR A 6 1.04 11.48 -17.07
N THR A 7 1.71 11.32 -18.20
CA THR A 7 1.06 10.81 -19.41
C THR A 7 0.85 9.29 -19.32
N THR A 8 1.77 8.57 -18.71
CA THR A 8 1.78 7.10 -18.67
C THR A 8 2.06 6.56 -17.26
N ALA A 9 1.65 5.31 -17.00
CA ALA A 9 1.95 4.61 -15.77
C ALA A 9 3.48 4.41 -15.57
N ILE A 10 4.25 4.26 -16.65
CA ILE A 10 5.71 4.12 -16.59
C ILE A 10 6.36 5.41 -16.09
N GLU A 11 5.97 6.55 -16.65
CA GLU A 11 6.46 7.87 -16.23
C GLU A 11 6.11 8.13 -14.76
N LEU A 12 4.85 7.83 -14.40
CA LEU A 12 4.35 7.89 -13.03
C LEU A 12 5.20 7.05 -12.07
N GLY A 13 5.44 5.78 -12.41
CA GLY A 13 6.25 4.86 -11.61
C GLY A 13 7.67 5.37 -11.40
N ASN A 14 8.32 5.90 -12.46
CA ASN A 14 9.65 6.47 -12.38
C ASN A 14 9.72 7.70 -11.45
N LEU A 15 8.75 8.60 -11.55
CA LEU A 15 8.73 9.80 -10.69
C LEU A 15 8.44 9.44 -9.23
N ALA A 16 7.50 8.52 -8.99
CA ALA A 16 7.20 8.04 -7.65
C ALA A 16 8.42 7.35 -7.02
N ALA A 17 9.12 6.48 -7.76
CA ALA A 17 10.31 5.78 -7.29
C ALA A 17 11.43 6.75 -6.88
N ARG A 18 11.67 7.80 -7.65
CA ARG A 18 12.65 8.86 -7.30
C ARG A 18 12.28 9.55 -6.00
N LEU A 19 11.00 9.89 -5.80
CA LEU A 19 10.56 10.52 -4.56
C LEU A 19 10.69 9.57 -3.36
N VAL A 20 10.35 8.29 -3.54
CA VAL A 20 10.56 7.25 -2.51
C VAL A 20 12.03 7.18 -2.11
N ALA A 21 12.94 7.05 -3.09
CA ALA A 21 14.37 6.99 -2.83
C ALA A 21 14.90 8.25 -2.14
N LEU A 22 14.43 9.44 -2.56
CA LEU A 22 14.77 10.71 -1.92
C LEU A 22 14.35 10.70 -0.43
N LYS A 23 13.09 10.37 -0.13
CA LYS A 23 12.55 10.36 1.24
C LYS A 23 13.24 9.33 2.14
N LEU A 24 13.56 8.16 1.60
CA LEU A 24 14.30 7.15 2.35
C LEU A 24 15.75 7.57 2.60
N ASN A 25 16.43 8.18 1.63
CA ASN A 25 17.78 8.74 1.82
C ASN A 25 17.78 9.87 2.88
N GLU A 26 16.78 10.76 2.87
CA GLU A 26 16.60 11.77 3.91
C GLU A 26 16.45 11.14 5.31
N ALA A 27 15.67 10.05 5.42
CA ALA A 27 15.50 9.32 6.68
C ALA A 27 16.79 8.63 7.12
N VAL A 28 17.50 7.96 6.22
CA VAL A 28 18.80 7.33 6.49
C VAL A 28 19.83 8.38 6.95
N ASN A 29 19.90 9.53 6.29
CA ASN A 29 20.81 10.60 6.67
C ASN A 29 20.49 11.19 8.05
N ARG A 30 19.22 11.28 8.40
CA ARG A 30 18.77 11.82 9.67
C ARG A 30 18.90 10.85 10.85
N ASN A 31 18.58 9.56 10.62
CA ASN A 31 18.39 8.57 11.67
C ASN A 31 19.41 7.40 11.63
N GLY A 32 20.24 7.31 10.57
CA GLY A 32 21.12 6.17 10.30
C GLY A 32 20.41 4.98 9.63
N GLU A 33 19.08 4.99 9.58
CA GLU A 33 18.21 3.97 8.98
C GLU A 33 16.89 4.59 8.53
N ALA A 34 16.14 3.85 7.71
CA ALA A 34 14.79 4.23 7.30
C ALA A 34 13.83 3.05 7.48
N ARG A 35 12.55 3.35 7.70
CA ARG A 35 11.48 2.38 7.86
C ARG A 35 10.32 2.73 6.95
N MET A 36 9.89 1.77 6.13
CA MET A 36 8.75 1.96 5.23
C MET A 36 7.76 0.82 5.29
N VAL A 37 6.51 1.10 4.96
CA VAL A 37 5.50 0.08 4.68
C VAL A 37 5.14 0.09 3.20
N VAL A 38 4.89 -1.09 2.63
CA VAL A 38 4.65 -1.25 1.20
C VAL A 38 3.34 -1.96 0.92
N SER A 39 2.55 -1.38 0.01
CA SER A 39 1.39 -2.02 -0.60
C SER A 39 1.79 -2.90 -1.79
N THR A 40 0.86 -3.73 -2.23
CA THR A 40 0.97 -4.61 -3.38
C THR A 40 -0.05 -4.25 -4.48
N GLY A 41 -0.16 -5.08 -5.49
CA GLY A 41 -1.13 -4.96 -6.58
C GLY A 41 -0.56 -4.43 -7.89
N ASN A 42 -1.35 -4.54 -8.96
CA ASN A 42 -0.93 -4.20 -10.33
C ASN A 42 -0.50 -2.73 -10.47
N SER A 43 -1.08 -1.84 -9.69
CA SER A 43 -0.74 -0.41 -9.67
C SER A 43 0.70 -0.10 -9.23
N GLN A 44 1.39 -1.06 -8.60
CA GLN A 44 2.74 -0.85 -8.06
C GLN A 44 3.85 -1.39 -8.98
N PHE A 45 3.51 -2.06 -10.08
CA PHE A 45 4.50 -2.76 -10.93
C PHE A 45 5.58 -1.83 -11.46
N GLU A 46 5.20 -0.77 -12.16
CA GLU A 46 6.12 0.18 -12.77
C GLU A 46 6.96 0.89 -11.72
N MET A 47 6.35 1.23 -10.59
CA MET A 47 7.04 1.91 -9.50
C MET A 47 8.09 1.00 -8.88
N PHE A 48 7.80 -0.28 -8.55
CA PHE A 48 8.82 -1.21 -8.02
C PHE A 48 9.93 -1.50 -9.03
N GLN A 49 9.61 -1.66 -10.32
CA GLN A 49 10.62 -1.84 -11.37
C GLN A 49 11.61 -0.67 -11.47
N ALA A 50 11.14 0.55 -11.19
CA ALA A 50 11.98 1.73 -11.15
C ALA A 50 12.74 1.83 -9.81
N LEU A 51 12.06 1.58 -8.69
CA LEU A 51 12.57 1.77 -7.34
C LEU A 51 13.81 0.89 -7.05
N VAL A 52 13.82 -0.35 -7.52
CA VAL A 52 14.97 -1.26 -7.33
C VAL A 52 16.25 -0.78 -8.03
N LYS A 53 16.15 0.18 -8.95
CA LYS A 53 17.27 0.77 -9.70
C LYS A 53 17.74 2.10 -9.09
N GLU A 54 16.99 2.65 -8.14
CA GLU A 54 17.32 3.92 -7.50
C GLU A 54 18.54 3.77 -6.57
N LYS A 55 19.31 4.85 -6.46
CA LYS A 55 20.51 4.89 -5.59
C LYS A 55 20.08 5.05 -4.14
N LEU A 56 20.04 3.94 -3.43
CA LEU A 56 19.66 3.86 -2.01
C LEU A 56 20.47 2.74 -1.34
N ASP A 57 20.97 3.00 -0.14
CA ASP A 57 21.57 1.95 0.70
C ASP A 57 20.46 1.12 1.38
N TRP A 58 20.01 0.10 0.65
CA TRP A 58 18.94 -0.80 1.10
C TRP A 58 19.28 -1.55 2.39
N THR A 59 20.58 -1.72 2.71
CA THR A 59 21.01 -2.38 3.95
C THR A 59 20.65 -1.59 5.21
N LYS A 60 20.17 -0.35 5.04
CA LYS A 60 19.68 0.54 6.09
C LYS A 60 18.16 0.69 6.10
N VAL A 61 17.43 -0.02 5.23
CA VAL A 61 15.97 0.12 5.10
C VAL A 61 15.26 -1.11 5.66
N GLU A 62 14.40 -0.89 6.65
CA GLU A 62 13.45 -1.89 7.14
C GLU A 62 12.12 -1.72 6.41
N ILE A 63 11.57 -2.84 5.92
CA ILE A 63 10.33 -2.85 5.16
C ILE A 63 9.27 -3.62 5.94
N PHE A 64 8.09 -3.02 6.08
CA PHE A 64 6.90 -3.63 6.64
C PHE A 64 5.91 -3.96 5.53
N HIS A 65 5.31 -5.13 5.64
CA HIS A 65 4.23 -5.54 4.76
C HIS A 65 2.91 -4.89 5.21
N LEU A 66 2.12 -4.36 4.27
CA LEU A 66 0.89 -3.64 4.57
C LEU A 66 -0.25 -4.58 4.99
N ASP A 67 -0.43 -5.68 4.25
CA ASP A 67 -1.58 -6.57 4.37
C ASP A 67 -1.35 -7.93 3.70
N GLU A 68 -2.10 -8.96 4.11
CA GLU A 68 -2.04 -10.31 3.48
C GLU A 68 -3.33 -11.09 3.78
N TYR A 69 -3.72 -11.95 2.87
CA TYR A 69 -4.85 -12.88 3.02
C TYR A 69 -4.59 -13.93 4.08
N ILE A 70 -5.53 -14.16 5.00
CA ILE A 70 -5.45 -15.26 5.98
C ILE A 70 -5.67 -16.60 5.28
N GLY A 71 -4.84 -17.58 5.65
CA GLY A 71 -4.93 -18.95 5.15
C GLY A 71 -4.36 -19.15 3.74
N LEU A 72 -3.80 -18.11 3.10
CA LEU A 72 -3.19 -18.25 1.78
C LEU A 72 -1.70 -18.60 1.92
N PRO A 73 -1.23 -19.75 1.38
CA PRO A 73 0.18 -20.10 1.46
C PRO A 73 1.03 -19.16 0.59
N VAL A 74 2.27 -18.90 1.01
CA VAL A 74 3.20 -18.02 0.27
C VAL A 74 3.46 -18.46 -1.17
N THR A 75 3.24 -19.74 -1.48
CA THR A 75 3.41 -20.28 -2.84
C THR A 75 2.25 -19.95 -3.79
N HIS A 76 1.09 -19.52 -3.24
CA HIS A 76 -0.07 -19.19 -4.06
C HIS A 76 0.21 -17.94 -4.91
N LYS A 77 -0.29 -17.91 -6.15
CA LYS A 77 -0.04 -16.79 -7.08
C LYS A 77 -0.55 -15.44 -6.57
N ALA A 78 -1.62 -15.45 -5.76
CA ALA A 78 -2.24 -14.26 -5.18
C ALA A 78 -1.63 -13.84 -3.82
N SER A 79 -0.67 -14.59 -3.25
CA SER A 79 -0.02 -14.16 -2.01
C SER A 79 0.73 -12.86 -2.20
N PHE A 80 0.43 -11.88 -1.38
CA PHE A 80 1.13 -10.59 -1.39
C PHE A 80 2.58 -10.72 -0.89
N ARG A 81 2.86 -11.70 -0.01
CA ARG A 81 4.24 -12.07 0.36
C ARG A 81 5.02 -12.51 -0.87
N LYS A 82 4.46 -13.45 -1.68
CA LYS A 82 5.08 -13.89 -2.93
C LYS A 82 5.34 -12.72 -3.87
N TYR A 83 4.33 -11.88 -4.07
CA TYR A 83 4.43 -10.69 -4.90
C TYR A 83 5.61 -9.81 -4.48
N LEU A 84 5.73 -9.49 -3.17
CA LEU A 84 6.80 -8.65 -2.65
C LEU A 84 8.18 -9.31 -2.77
N TYR A 85 8.29 -10.62 -2.47
CA TYR A 85 9.55 -11.34 -2.65
C TYR A 85 10.03 -11.31 -4.10
N GLU A 86 9.16 -11.62 -5.05
CA GLU A 86 9.53 -11.72 -6.46
C GLU A 86 9.82 -10.36 -7.12
N ARG A 87 9.10 -9.30 -6.70
CA ARG A 87 9.14 -8.01 -7.39
C ARG A 87 9.98 -6.95 -6.69
N PHE A 88 10.34 -7.18 -5.44
CA PHE A 88 11.05 -6.16 -4.67
C PHE A 88 12.09 -6.75 -3.71
N ILE A 89 11.68 -7.53 -2.71
CA ILE A 89 12.54 -7.89 -1.58
C ILE A 89 13.78 -8.69 -2.00
N ASN A 90 13.64 -9.64 -2.94
CA ASN A 90 14.79 -10.43 -3.42
C ASN A 90 15.69 -9.68 -4.41
N LEU A 91 15.29 -8.48 -4.85
CA LEU A 91 16.03 -7.71 -5.85
C LEU A 91 16.96 -6.67 -5.22
N VAL A 92 16.82 -6.40 -3.92
CA VAL A 92 17.59 -5.40 -3.19
C VAL A 92 17.99 -5.94 -1.80
N PRO A 93 19.19 -5.60 -1.27
CA PRO A 93 19.67 -6.13 0.00
C PRO A 93 19.07 -5.38 1.20
N VAL A 94 17.76 -5.51 1.42
CA VAL A 94 17.06 -4.83 2.53
C VAL A 94 17.61 -5.23 3.89
N LYS A 95 17.64 -4.29 4.85
CA LYS A 95 18.05 -4.54 6.23
C LYS A 95 17.20 -5.63 6.88
N LYS A 96 15.87 -5.52 6.74
CA LYS A 96 14.91 -6.47 7.26
C LYS A 96 13.57 -6.32 6.55
N PHE A 97 12.89 -7.45 6.31
CA PHE A 97 11.51 -7.47 5.85
C PHE A 97 10.62 -8.10 6.93
N HIS A 98 9.66 -7.31 7.39
CA HIS A 98 8.65 -7.72 8.36
C HIS A 98 7.38 -8.13 7.61
N SER A 99 7.33 -9.39 7.16
CA SER A 99 6.17 -9.91 6.42
C SER A 99 4.98 -10.12 7.35
N VAL A 100 3.77 -9.88 6.84
CA VAL A 100 2.53 -10.36 7.46
C VAL A 100 2.47 -11.86 7.23
N ASP A 101 2.99 -12.63 8.18
CA ASP A 101 2.92 -14.08 8.16
C ASP A 101 1.57 -14.54 8.70
N VAL A 102 0.81 -15.21 7.83
CA VAL A 102 -0.56 -15.67 8.11
C VAL A 102 -0.63 -17.19 8.36
N GLU A 103 0.52 -17.81 8.56
CA GLU A 103 0.64 -19.22 8.89
C GLU A 103 0.85 -19.38 10.40
N GLY A 104 0.16 -20.32 11.04
CA GLY A 104 0.23 -20.57 12.48
C GLY A 104 -0.63 -19.63 13.33
N MET A 105 -0.10 -19.17 14.46
CA MET A 105 -0.81 -18.31 15.43
C MET A 105 -0.85 -16.85 14.95
N ILE A 106 -1.88 -16.47 14.21
CA ILE A 106 -2.00 -15.13 13.60
C ILE A 106 -1.96 -14.02 14.65
N ALA A 107 -2.60 -14.23 15.82
CA ALA A 107 -2.61 -13.24 16.89
C ALA A 107 -1.19 -12.89 17.37
N ASP A 108 -0.31 -13.90 17.54
CA ASP A 108 1.07 -13.69 17.96
C ASP A 108 1.89 -12.97 16.85
N ARG A 109 1.62 -13.30 15.58
CA ARG A 109 2.25 -12.61 14.45
C ARG A 109 1.87 -11.12 14.40
N ILE A 110 0.58 -10.82 14.56
CA ILE A 110 0.08 -9.44 14.64
C ILE A 110 0.70 -8.70 15.84
N ALA A 111 0.77 -9.35 17.01
CA ALA A 111 1.37 -8.74 18.19
C ALA A 111 2.86 -8.41 17.98
N GLY A 112 3.62 -9.34 17.37
CA GLY A 112 5.03 -9.13 17.03
C GLY A 112 5.24 -7.97 16.03
N LEU A 113 4.46 -7.93 14.95
CA LEU A 113 4.50 -6.84 13.96
C LEU A 113 4.14 -5.49 14.60
N SER A 114 3.07 -5.47 15.40
CA SER A 114 2.62 -4.27 16.12
C SER A 114 3.65 -3.76 17.12
N SER A 115 4.34 -4.67 17.83
CA SER A 115 5.44 -4.32 18.72
C SER A 115 6.59 -3.67 17.93
N GLY A 116 7.01 -4.27 16.82
CA GLY A 116 8.04 -3.70 15.96
C GLY A 116 7.70 -2.30 15.45
N LEU A 117 6.43 -2.04 15.10
CA LEU A 117 6.00 -0.70 14.67
C LEU A 117 6.08 0.36 15.78
N ARG A 118 5.85 -0.04 17.04
CA ARG A 118 5.91 0.90 18.18
C ARG A 118 7.34 1.33 18.56
N GLU A 119 8.36 0.59 18.15
CA GLU A 119 9.75 0.91 18.46
C GLU A 119 10.17 2.27 17.86
N LYS A 120 9.79 2.51 16.61
CA LYS A 120 10.10 3.73 15.87
C LYS A 120 9.02 4.00 14.83
N PRO A 121 8.73 5.27 14.51
CA PRO A 121 7.77 5.60 13.46
C PRO A 121 8.21 5.11 12.07
N LEU A 122 7.23 4.88 11.17
CA LEU A 122 7.47 4.68 9.76
C LEU A 122 7.83 6.02 9.10
N ASP A 123 8.94 6.08 8.38
CA ASP A 123 9.34 7.26 7.63
C ASP A 123 8.49 7.41 6.35
N LEU A 124 8.05 6.28 5.76
CA LEU A 124 7.32 6.30 4.50
C LEU A 124 6.27 5.19 4.42
N GLY A 125 5.09 5.53 3.91
CA GLY A 125 4.05 4.58 3.50
C GLY A 125 3.82 4.63 2.00
N LEU A 126 4.01 3.50 1.31
CA LEU A 126 3.51 3.29 -0.05
C LEU A 126 2.10 2.72 0.04
N ILE A 127 1.10 3.55 -0.20
CA ILE A 127 -0.31 3.22 0.04
C ILE A 127 -1.09 3.32 -1.26
N GLY A 128 -1.52 2.18 -1.78
CA GLY A 128 -2.41 2.11 -2.95
C GLY A 128 -3.84 2.55 -2.62
N ILE A 129 -4.63 2.82 -3.66
CA ILE A 129 -6.08 3.08 -3.55
C ILE A 129 -6.82 2.03 -4.37
N GLY A 130 -7.72 1.28 -3.73
CA GLY A 130 -8.55 0.28 -4.38
C GLY A 130 -9.67 0.91 -5.23
N VAL A 131 -10.33 0.11 -6.07
CA VAL A 131 -11.38 0.58 -6.98
C VAL A 131 -12.63 1.09 -6.26
N ASN A 132 -12.90 0.61 -5.04
CA ASN A 132 -13.97 1.10 -4.16
C ASN A 132 -13.51 2.22 -3.21
N GLY A 133 -12.25 2.67 -3.32
CA GLY A 133 -11.64 3.69 -2.45
C GLY A 133 -11.06 3.15 -1.15
N HIS A 134 -10.87 1.83 -0.99
CA HIS A 134 -10.18 1.26 0.16
C HIS A 134 -8.69 1.60 0.16
N ILE A 135 -8.06 1.53 1.33
CA ILE A 135 -6.60 1.54 1.53
C ILE A 135 -6.21 0.36 2.40
N ALA A 136 -5.21 -0.42 1.99
CA ALA A 136 -4.99 -1.78 2.50
C ALA A 136 -6.31 -2.58 2.39
N PHE A 137 -6.57 -3.54 3.26
CA PHE A 137 -7.89 -4.19 3.32
C PHE A 137 -8.89 -3.45 4.23
N ASN A 138 -8.76 -2.13 4.38
CA ASN A 138 -9.80 -1.33 5.06
C ASN A 138 -10.91 -0.98 4.06
N ASP A 139 -11.79 -1.95 3.78
CA ASP A 139 -12.93 -1.80 2.88
C ASP A 139 -14.04 -0.90 3.48
N PRO A 140 -14.85 -0.26 2.61
CA PRO A 140 -16.01 0.52 3.07
C PRO A 140 -17.12 -0.30 3.76
N PRO A 141 -17.64 0.13 4.94
CA PRO A 141 -17.21 1.28 5.73
C PRO A 141 -16.02 0.92 6.63
N ALA A 142 -14.86 1.54 6.42
CA ALA A 142 -13.69 1.30 7.25
C ALA A 142 -13.87 1.84 8.67
N ASP A 143 -13.25 1.18 9.65
CA ASP A 143 -13.22 1.69 11.01
C ASP A 143 -12.08 2.69 11.20
N PHE A 144 -12.41 3.97 11.41
CA PHE A 144 -11.44 5.04 11.65
C PHE A 144 -11.08 5.21 13.14
N GLU A 145 -11.78 4.50 14.03
CA GLU A 145 -11.59 4.62 15.48
C GLU A 145 -10.60 3.58 16.05
N ILE A 146 -10.38 2.48 15.34
CA ILE A 146 -9.40 1.47 15.73
C ILE A 146 -7.99 2.08 15.84
N ARG A 147 -7.29 1.75 16.94
CA ARG A 147 -5.92 2.22 17.21
C ARG A 147 -4.89 1.09 17.20
N ASP A 148 -5.31 -0.14 16.92
CA ASP A 148 -4.40 -1.25 16.70
C ASP A 148 -3.64 -1.06 15.39
N ALA A 149 -2.36 -1.44 15.36
CA ALA A 149 -1.53 -1.27 14.18
C ALA A 149 -1.95 -2.20 13.04
N TYR A 150 -2.20 -3.47 13.37
CA TYR A 150 -2.75 -4.46 12.46
C TYR A 150 -4.04 -5.04 13.02
N ILE A 151 -4.98 -5.31 12.14
CA ILE A 151 -6.31 -5.83 12.45
C ILE A 151 -6.63 -7.01 11.53
N ILE A 152 -7.51 -7.89 11.98
CA ILE A 152 -8.14 -8.90 11.11
C ILE A 152 -9.43 -8.29 10.57
N VAL A 153 -9.62 -8.37 9.27
CA VAL A 153 -10.79 -7.82 8.57
C VAL A 153 -11.48 -8.91 7.76
N LYS A 154 -12.79 -8.80 7.60
CA LYS A 154 -13.54 -9.58 6.60
C LYS A 154 -13.54 -8.84 5.28
N LEU A 155 -13.29 -9.56 4.19
CA LEU A 155 -13.30 -9.00 2.85
C LEU A 155 -14.74 -8.87 2.35
N ASP A 156 -15.07 -7.71 1.78
CA ASP A 156 -16.36 -7.53 1.13
C ASP A 156 -16.39 -8.18 -0.27
N ASP A 157 -17.60 -8.40 -0.80
CA ASP A 157 -17.77 -9.05 -2.09
C ASP A 157 -17.15 -8.24 -3.24
N LYS A 158 -17.14 -6.91 -3.15
CA LYS A 158 -16.56 -6.04 -4.18
C LYS A 158 -15.04 -6.17 -4.21
N CYS A 159 -14.42 -6.26 -3.04
CA CYS A 159 -12.99 -6.54 -2.93
C CYS A 159 -12.66 -7.91 -3.54
N LYS A 160 -13.45 -8.95 -3.21
CA LYS A 160 -13.25 -10.29 -3.77
C LYS A 160 -13.44 -10.32 -5.30
N ILE A 161 -14.46 -9.66 -5.83
CA ILE A 161 -14.71 -9.55 -7.28
C ILE A 161 -13.51 -8.88 -7.96
N GLN A 162 -12.98 -7.78 -7.38
CA GLN A 162 -11.79 -7.12 -7.93
C GLN A 162 -10.62 -8.10 -8.09
N GLN A 163 -10.38 -8.98 -7.10
CA GLN A 163 -9.28 -9.94 -7.14
C GLN A 163 -9.47 -11.01 -8.25
N VAL A 164 -10.71 -11.37 -8.54
CA VAL A 164 -11.03 -12.26 -9.67
C VAL A 164 -10.85 -11.53 -11.00
N ASP A 165 -11.33 -10.30 -11.13
CA ASP A 165 -11.19 -9.47 -12.33
C ASP A 165 -9.72 -9.17 -12.66
N GLU A 166 -8.88 -9.01 -11.64
CA GLU A 166 -7.43 -8.86 -11.79
C GLU A 166 -6.71 -10.20 -12.09
N GLY A 167 -7.43 -11.33 -12.11
CA GLY A 167 -6.90 -12.64 -12.47
C GLY A 167 -6.13 -13.37 -11.36
N TRP A 168 -6.19 -12.88 -10.11
CA TRP A 168 -5.49 -13.50 -8.99
C TRP A 168 -6.17 -14.79 -8.51
N PHE A 169 -7.51 -14.86 -8.58
CA PHE A 169 -8.32 -16.03 -8.24
C PHE A 169 -9.20 -16.44 -9.43
N ALA A 170 -9.61 -17.71 -9.47
CA ALA A 170 -10.48 -18.20 -10.55
C ALA A 170 -11.95 -17.81 -10.31
N THR A 171 -12.41 -17.88 -9.06
CA THR A 171 -13.77 -17.53 -8.66
C THR A 171 -13.76 -16.73 -7.36
N VAL A 172 -14.88 -16.05 -7.04
CA VAL A 172 -15.05 -15.29 -5.78
C VAL A 172 -14.95 -16.20 -4.55
N ASN A 173 -15.37 -17.46 -4.68
CA ASN A 173 -15.31 -18.44 -3.58
C ASN A 173 -13.86 -18.90 -3.27
N ASP A 174 -12.93 -18.72 -4.20
CA ASP A 174 -11.51 -19.05 -3.98
C ASP A 174 -10.79 -17.93 -3.21
N VAL A 175 -11.38 -16.74 -3.14
CA VAL A 175 -10.80 -15.61 -2.39
C VAL A 175 -11.02 -15.84 -0.90
N PRO A 176 -9.98 -15.75 -0.06
CA PRO A 176 -10.14 -15.86 1.40
C PRO A 176 -11.18 -14.89 1.96
N ASP A 177 -11.86 -15.31 3.04
CA ASP A 177 -12.88 -14.47 3.70
C ASP A 177 -12.27 -13.38 4.58
N GLU A 178 -11.04 -13.61 5.05
CA GLU A 178 -10.37 -12.73 6.01
C GLU A 178 -8.95 -12.39 5.56
N ALA A 179 -8.50 -11.23 6.01
CA ALA A 179 -7.15 -10.73 5.79
C ALA A 179 -6.61 -10.05 7.05
N VAL A 180 -5.28 -10.02 7.20
CA VAL A 180 -4.60 -9.11 8.12
C VAL A 180 -4.33 -7.82 7.36
N SER A 181 -4.70 -6.69 7.95
CA SER A 181 -4.53 -5.37 7.36
C SER A 181 -3.91 -4.39 8.35
N MET A 182 -3.00 -3.54 7.89
CA MET A 182 -2.64 -2.35 8.66
C MET A 182 -3.87 -1.44 8.75
N SER A 183 -4.17 -0.95 9.95
CA SER A 183 -5.33 -0.06 10.16
C SER A 183 -5.13 1.30 9.50
N VAL A 184 -6.25 1.99 9.21
CA VAL A 184 -6.21 3.37 8.71
C VAL A 184 -5.44 4.27 9.67
N TRP A 185 -5.64 4.11 10.98
CA TRP A 185 -4.92 4.88 11.99
C TRP A 185 -3.40 4.70 11.88
N GLN A 186 -2.91 3.46 11.77
CA GLN A 186 -1.47 3.18 11.67
C GLN A 186 -0.88 3.72 10.36
N ILE A 187 -1.59 3.58 9.25
CA ILE A 187 -1.20 4.18 7.96
C ILE A 187 -0.97 5.68 8.11
N MET A 188 -1.88 6.37 8.79
CA MET A 188 -1.79 7.82 9.02
C MET A 188 -0.66 8.24 9.96
N GLN A 189 0.03 7.30 10.65
CA GLN A 189 1.23 7.58 11.46
C GLN A 189 2.53 7.62 10.64
N CYS A 190 2.52 7.27 9.36
CA CYS A 190 3.69 7.44 8.49
C CYS A 190 4.10 8.92 8.43
N ARG A 191 5.39 9.24 8.35
CA ARG A 191 5.85 10.63 8.18
C ARG A 191 5.51 11.18 6.81
N THR A 192 5.67 10.38 5.78
CA THR A 192 5.30 10.67 4.39
C THR A 192 4.43 9.54 3.86
N ILE A 193 3.37 9.86 3.13
CA ILE A 193 2.59 8.87 2.37
C ILE A 193 2.73 9.17 0.88
N ILE A 194 3.05 8.13 0.11
CA ILE A 194 3.09 8.18 -1.36
C ILE A 194 2.06 7.17 -1.88
N SER A 195 1.11 7.66 -2.66
CA SER A 195 0.09 6.85 -3.32
C SER A 195 0.34 6.84 -4.83
N VAL A 196 0.51 5.63 -5.39
CA VAL A 196 0.72 5.38 -6.83
C VAL A 196 -0.55 4.75 -7.37
N VAL A 197 -1.31 5.50 -8.18
CA VAL A 197 -2.67 5.12 -8.58
C VAL A 197 -2.85 5.31 -10.09
N PRO A 198 -2.26 4.44 -10.93
CA PRO A 198 -2.43 4.48 -12.38
C PRO A 198 -3.72 3.78 -12.82
N HIS A 199 -4.03 3.90 -14.11
CA HIS A 199 -5.04 3.20 -14.88
C HIS A 199 -6.48 3.71 -14.72
N LEU A 200 -7.23 3.64 -15.82
CA LEU A 200 -8.61 4.13 -15.93
C LEU A 200 -9.56 3.52 -14.89
N VAL A 201 -9.38 2.26 -14.53
CA VAL A 201 -10.20 1.58 -13.52
C VAL A 201 -10.19 2.27 -12.15
N LYS A 202 -9.21 3.12 -11.90
CA LYS A 202 -9.07 3.91 -10.65
C LYS A 202 -9.72 5.30 -10.72
N ALA A 203 -10.20 5.76 -11.88
CA ALA A 203 -10.67 7.14 -12.08
C ALA A 203 -11.80 7.53 -11.10
N ASP A 204 -12.82 6.70 -10.95
CA ASP A 204 -13.93 6.95 -10.01
C ASP A 204 -13.46 7.00 -8.54
N ALA A 205 -12.58 6.09 -8.12
CA ALA A 205 -12.02 6.09 -6.77
C ALA A 205 -11.18 7.35 -6.51
N VAL A 206 -10.37 7.77 -7.49
CA VAL A 206 -9.60 9.03 -7.45
C VAL A 206 -10.52 10.22 -7.32
N ARG A 207 -11.55 10.32 -8.17
CA ARG A 207 -12.54 11.40 -8.10
C ARG A 207 -13.22 11.44 -6.73
N LYS A 208 -13.75 10.31 -6.25
CA LYS A 208 -14.40 10.23 -4.93
C LYS A 208 -13.45 10.63 -3.80
N THR A 209 -12.19 10.22 -3.88
CA THR A 209 -11.18 10.56 -2.88
C THR A 209 -10.89 12.06 -2.86
N LEU A 210 -10.69 12.69 -4.01
CA LEU A 210 -10.28 14.09 -4.09
C LEU A 210 -11.44 15.07 -3.85
N THR A 211 -12.62 14.80 -4.43
CA THR A 211 -13.77 15.72 -4.38
C THR A 211 -14.69 15.49 -3.18
N GLY A 212 -14.76 14.27 -2.65
CA GLY A 212 -15.62 13.91 -1.54
C GLY A 212 -15.18 14.48 -0.19
N LYS A 213 -16.09 14.55 0.80
CA LYS A 213 -15.72 14.80 2.20
C LYS A 213 -14.98 13.57 2.77
N VAL A 214 -14.21 13.75 3.84
CA VAL A 214 -13.60 12.62 4.57
C VAL A 214 -14.71 11.74 5.13
N THR A 215 -14.71 10.48 4.72
CA THR A 215 -15.73 9.49 5.11
C THR A 215 -15.14 8.08 5.09
N ASN A 216 -15.60 7.25 6.00
CA ASN A 216 -15.22 5.83 6.03
C ASN A 216 -15.84 4.99 4.90
N ARG A 217 -16.84 5.55 4.17
CA ARG A 217 -17.40 4.94 2.95
C ARG A 217 -16.48 5.09 1.72
N VAL A 218 -15.46 5.92 1.81
CA VAL A 218 -14.35 6.04 0.86
C VAL A 218 -13.07 6.24 1.69
N PRO A 219 -12.49 5.16 2.22
CA PRO A 219 -11.40 5.24 3.21
C PRO A 219 -10.20 6.06 2.76
N ALA A 220 -9.86 6.04 1.46
CA ALA A 220 -8.79 6.85 0.88
C ALA A 220 -8.98 8.36 1.11
N THR A 221 -10.21 8.83 1.39
CA THR A 221 -10.45 10.24 1.73
C THR A 221 -9.74 10.67 3.00
N MET A 222 -9.38 9.73 3.90
CA MET A 222 -8.61 10.02 5.10
C MET A 222 -7.21 10.54 4.78
N LEU A 223 -6.61 10.10 3.66
CA LEU A 223 -5.28 10.55 3.22
C LEU A 223 -5.21 12.08 3.02
N LYS A 224 -6.33 12.73 2.72
CA LYS A 224 -6.40 14.21 2.61
C LYS A 224 -6.07 14.93 3.93
N ARG A 225 -6.19 14.26 5.07
CA ARG A 225 -5.83 14.81 6.39
C ARG A 225 -4.34 14.62 6.71
N HIS A 226 -3.61 13.88 5.89
CA HIS A 226 -2.19 13.66 6.11
C HIS A 226 -1.38 14.89 5.71
N ALA A 227 -0.42 15.29 6.56
CA ALA A 227 0.37 16.50 6.34
C ALA A 227 1.28 16.42 5.12
N ASP A 228 1.88 15.25 4.86
CA ASP A 228 2.81 15.02 3.74
C ASP A 228 2.33 13.82 2.90
N TRP A 229 1.24 14.04 2.13
CA TRP A 229 0.69 13.08 1.18
C TRP A 229 0.99 13.49 -0.25
N HIS A 230 1.61 12.57 -1.01
CA HIS A 230 1.91 12.69 -2.43
C HIS A 230 1.08 11.67 -3.21
N LEU A 231 0.25 12.15 -4.13
CA LEU A 231 -0.60 11.34 -5.00
C LEU A 231 -0.09 11.41 -6.43
N PHE A 232 0.31 10.26 -6.96
CA PHE A 232 0.75 10.08 -8.33
C PHE A 232 -0.35 9.43 -9.16
N LEU A 233 -0.73 10.09 -10.24
CA LEU A 233 -1.77 9.67 -11.18
C LEU A 233 -1.22 9.65 -12.59
N ASP A 234 -1.77 8.81 -13.46
CA ASP A 234 -1.65 8.98 -14.89
C ASP A 234 -2.89 9.70 -15.47
N LYS A 235 -2.85 10.07 -16.75
CA LYS A 235 -4.00 10.72 -17.42
C LYS A 235 -5.28 9.91 -17.31
N ASN A 236 -5.18 8.58 -17.33
CA ASN A 236 -6.33 7.70 -17.27
C ASN A 236 -6.99 7.70 -15.89
N SER A 237 -6.21 7.55 -14.82
CA SER A 237 -6.75 7.59 -13.46
C SER A 237 -7.19 8.99 -13.03
N ALA A 238 -6.64 10.05 -13.65
CA ALA A 238 -7.02 11.43 -13.42
C ALA A 238 -8.18 11.92 -14.30
N SER A 239 -8.69 11.12 -15.24
CA SER A 239 -9.65 11.53 -16.26
C SER A 239 -10.97 12.10 -15.73
N GLU A 240 -11.38 11.73 -14.51
CA GLU A 240 -12.60 12.25 -13.89
C GLU A 240 -12.37 13.45 -12.95
N VAL A 241 -11.12 13.94 -12.82
CA VAL A 241 -10.78 15.07 -11.96
C VAL A 241 -10.09 16.22 -12.72
N ILE A 242 -9.61 15.97 -13.92
CA ILE A 242 -9.09 17.03 -14.82
C ILE A 242 -10.20 17.35 -15.81
N PRO A 243 -10.56 18.62 -16.02
CA PRO A 243 -11.36 18.99 -17.19
C PRO A 243 -10.62 18.58 -18.47
N LEU A 244 -11.28 17.84 -19.35
CA LEU A 244 -10.79 17.53 -20.70
C LEU A 244 -10.62 18.79 -21.51
#